data_e13315089bee8ed8b7e567abf46a7d3c
#
_entry.id   e13315089bee8ed8b7e567abf46a7d3c
#
_cell.length_a   1.000
_cell.length_b   1.000
_cell.length_c   1.000
_cell.angle_alpha   90.00
_cell.angle_beta   90.00
_cell.angle_gamma   90.00
#
_symmetry.space_group_name_H-M   'P 1'
#
loop_
_entity.id
_entity.type
_entity.pdbx_description
1 polymer ?
#
loop_
_entity_poly.entity_id
_entity_poly.type
_entity_poly.pdbx_seq_one_letter_code
_entity_poly.pdbx_strand_id
1 'polypeptide(L)'
;MPARATHKYDGSMPPVSAQYSVTVRVELDARQEPLGKLTAAIAEAGGQLVGVDLIPGAGVEGKRVREFTVDAIDQPHWERILRGIGSVRGSRVIEYTDRTMQMHRGGKVTVENKYPLKTRDDLSMAYTPGVARVCSAIHENTDLAFEYTIKKNTVAVVSDGTAVLGLGDIGPEAAMPVM
;
A
#
# COMPACT_ATOMS: atom_id res chain seq x y z
N MET A 1 24.15 34.05 0.37
CA MET A 1 23.52 32.97 1.14
C MET A 1 22.04 33.26 1.23
N PRO A 2 21.13 32.46 0.64
CA PRO A 2 19.69 32.66 0.79
C PRO A 2 19.24 32.18 2.16
N ALA A 3 18.41 32.99 2.82
CA ALA A 3 17.84 32.72 4.13
C ALA A 3 16.98 31.41 4.09
N ARG A 4 17.24 30.50 5.05
CA ARG A 4 16.37 29.35 5.33
C ARG A 4 15.00 29.88 5.73
N ALA A 5 13.99 29.61 4.92
CA ALA A 5 12.60 29.79 5.32
C ALA A 5 12.29 28.80 6.47
N THR A 6 12.24 29.32 7.68
CA THR A 6 11.70 28.58 8.83
C THR A 6 10.20 28.47 8.63
N HIS A 7 9.74 27.30 8.20
CA HIS A 7 8.32 27.00 8.19
C HIS A 7 7.87 26.96 9.65
N LYS A 8 7.20 28.02 10.11
CA LYS A 8 6.53 28.05 11.41
C LYS A 8 5.36 27.06 11.32
N TYR A 9 5.40 26.00 12.08
CA TYR A 9 4.27 25.12 12.33
C TYR A 9 3.19 25.99 13.01
N ASP A 10 2.10 26.28 12.32
CA ASP A 10 1.04 27.20 12.79
C ASP A 10 0.05 26.53 13.78
N GLY A 11 0.32 25.30 14.20
CA GLY A 11 -0.54 24.55 15.12
C GLY A 11 -1.83 23.99 14.49
N SER A 12 -2.02 24.17 13.18
CA SER A 12 -3.11 23.49 12.47
C SER A 12 -2.85 21.99 12.42
N MET A 13 -3.89 21.18 12.57
CA MET A 13 -3.77 19.73 12.40
C MET A 13 -3.24 19.45 10.99
N PRO A 14 -2.34 18.44 10.83
CA PRO A 14 -1.86 18.07 9.52
C PRO A 14 -3.06 17.76 8.61
N PRO A 15 -2.98 18.12 7.32
CA PRO A 15 -4.09 17.82 6.41
C PRO A 15 -4.30 16.32 6.31
N VAL A 16 -5.55 15.92 6.24
CA VAL A 16 -5.93 14.52 5.95
C VAL A 16 -5.32 14.15 4.61
N SER A 17 -4.72 12.98 4.53
CA SER A 17 -4.06 12.50 3.31
C SER A 17 -4.15 10.98 3.18
N ALA A 18 -3.88 10.49 1.96
CA ALA A 18 -3.85 9.06 1.66
C ALA A 18 -2.77 8.27 2.44
N GLN A 19 -1.89 8.95 3.17
CA GLN A 19 -0.90 8.29 4.03
C GLN A 19 -1.55 7.47 5.15
N TYR A 20 -2.77 7.85 5.60
CA TYR A 20 -3.60 7.05 6.49
C TYR A 20 -4.97 6.84 5.86
N SER A 21 -5.06 5.91 4.93
CA SER A 21 -6.26 5.61 4.16
C SER A 21 -6.81 4.23 4.53
N VAL A 22 -8.09 4.18 4.88
CA VAL A 22 -8.75 2.96 5.34
C VAL A 22 -9.98 2.67 4.47
N THR A 23 -10.14 1.43 4.06
CA THR A 23 -11.42 0.93 3.56
C THR A 23 -12.20 0.30 4.70
N VAL A 24 -13.49 0.65 4.82
CA VAL A 24 -14.40 0.05 5.81
C VAL A 24 -15.65 -0.47 5.11
N ARG A 25 -15.96 -1.75 5.36
CA ARG A 25 -17.18 -2.38 4.88
C ARG A 25 -18.27 -2.29 5.92
N VAL A 26 -19.39 -1.76 5.50
CA VAL A 26 -20.55 -1.51 6.36
C VAL A 26 -21.76 -2.20 5.77
N GLU A 27 -22.39 -3.04 6.57
CA GLU A 27 -23.70 -3.61 6.27
C GLU A 27 -24.79 -2.61 6.64
N LEU A 28 -25.69 -2.34 5.70
CA LEU A 28 -26.77 -1.36 5.82
C LEU A 28 -28.13 -2.05 5.71
N ASP A 29 -29.09 -1.59 6.50
CA ASP A 29 -30.49 -1.94 6.30
C ASP A 29 -30.97 -1.37 4.96
N ALA A 30 -31.37 -2.23 4.04
CA ALA A 30 -31.76 -1.83 2.68
C ALA A 30 -33.05 -0.97 2.65
N ARG A 31 -33.89 -1.02 3.70
CA ARG A 31 -35.10 -0.21 3.80
C ARG A 31 -34.84 1.21 4.31
N GLN A 32 -33.85 1.36 5.21
CA GLN A 32 -33.53 2.65 5.81
C GLN A 32 -32.43 3.38 5.04
N GLU A 33 -31.57 2.61 4.36
CA GLU A 33 -30.40 3.05 3.61
C GLU A 33 -29.71 4.31 4.20
N PRO A 34 -29.09 4.21 5.40
CA PRO A 34 -28.63 5.37 6.17
C PRO A 34 -27.34 5.98 5.59
N LEU A 35 -27.15 5.93 4.28
CA LEU A 35 -25.93 6.39 3.60
C LEU A 35 -25.61 7.87 3.94
N GLY A 36 -26.60 8.76 3.87
CA GLY A 36 -26.40 10.17 4.19
C GLY A 36 -25.98 10.40 5.66
N LYS A 37 -26.47 9.57 6.59
CA LYS A 37 -26.07 9.65 8.00
C LYS A 37 -24.64 9.15 8.22
N LEU A 38 -24.22 8.11 7.47
CA LEU A 38 -22.86 7.59 7.51
C LEU A 38 -21.85 8.61 6.97
N THR A 39 -22.16 9.21 5.81
CA THR A 39 -21.27 10.24 5.23
C THR A 39 -21.18 11.48 6.14
N ALA A 40 -22.28 11.87 6.77
CA ALA A 40 -22.30 12.95 7.77
C ALA A 40 -21.44 12.59 8.99
N ALA A 41 -21.59 11.38 9.55
CA ALA A 41 -20.79 10.92 10.70
C ALA A 41 -19.27 10.88 10.42
N ILE A 42 -18.89 10.49 9.19
CA ILE A 42 -17.48 10.53 8.74
C ILE A 42 -16.98 11.98 8.71
N ALA A 43 -17.75 12.88 8.10
CA ALA A 43 -17.39 14.29 7.98
C ALA A 43 -17.35 15.01 9.34
N GLU A 44 -18.30 14.76 10.24
CA GLU A 44 -18.36 15.31 11.62
C GLU A 44 -17.16 14.84 12.46
N ALA A 45 -16.68 13.61 12.23
CA ALA A 45 -15.47 13.12 12.85
C ALA A 45 -14.19 13.71 12.24
N GLY A 46 -14.28 14.48 11.15
CA GLY A 46 -13.15 15.09 10.44
C GLY A 46 -12.53 14.20 9.36
N GLY A 47 -13.13 13.04 9.07
CA GLY A 47 -12.65 12.13 8.03
C GLY A 47 -12.93 12.65 6.62
N GLN A 48 -12.02 12.41 5.69
CA GLN A 48 -12.22 12.72 4.28
C GLN A 48 -12.73 11.49 3.55
N LEU A 49 -13.97 11.54 3.07
CA LEU A 49 -14.55 10.48 2.26
C LEU A 49 -13.99 10.56 0.83
N VAL A 50 -13.29 9.50 0.42
CA VAL A 50 -12.65 9.39 -0.91
C VAL A 50 -13.53 8.63 -1.90
N GLY A 51 -14.23 7.59 -1.43
CA GLY A 51 -15.09 6.77 -2.28
C GLY A 51 -16.13 5.99 -1.49
N VAL A 52 -17.21 5.63 -2.19
CA VAL A 52 -18.26 4.75 -1.68
C VAL A 52 -18.69 3.79 -2.79
N ASP A 53 -18.47 2.50 -2.56
CA ASP A 53 -18.80 1.46 -3.51
C ASP A 53 -19.87 0.50 -2.96
N LEU A 54 -20.75 0.03 -3.84
CA LEU A 54 -21.66 -1.07 -3.51
C LEU A 54 -20.96 -2.40 -3.79
N ILE A 55 -20.93 -3.31 -2.81
CA ILE A 55 -20.40 -4.65 -3.00
C ILE A 55 -21.54 -5.59 -3.41
N PRO A 56 -21.66 -5.96 -4.69
CA PRO A 56 -22.73 -6.82 -5.16
C PRO A 56 -22.68 -8.19 -4.52
N GLY A 57 -23.82 -8.73 -4.08
CA GLY A 57 -23.94 -10.09 -3.56
C GLY A 57 -23.36 -10.33 -2.15
N ALA A 58 -22.79 -9.32 -1.51
CA ALA A 58 -22.19 -9.47 -0.18
C ALA A 58 -23.19 -9.36 0.98
N GLY A 59 -24.42 -8.83 0.74
CA GLY A 59 -25.45 -8.71 1.77
C GLY A 59 -26.42 -9.90 1.79
N VAL A 60 -26.95 -10.21 2.98
CA VAL A 60 -28.09 -11.11 3.13
C VAL A 60 -29.40 -10.39 2.76
N GLU A 61 -30.51 -11.13 2.66
CA GLU A 61 -31.83 -10.54 2.34
C GLU A 61 -32.16 -9.37 3.26
N GLY A 62 -32.55 -8.24 2.67
CA GLY A 62 -32.87 -6.99 3.38
C GLY A 62 -31.64 -6.17 3.82
N LYS A 63 -30.45 -6.60 3.47
CA LYS A 63 -29.18 -5.90 3.77
C LYS A 63 -28.39 -5.60 2.50
N ARG A 64 -27.62 -4.52 2.54
CA ARG A 64 -26.64 -4.14 1.51
C ARG A 64 -25.29 -3.91 2.16
N VAL A 65 -24.22 -4.31 1.49
CA VAL A 65 -22.87 -4.01 1.94
C VAL A 65 -22.29 -2.91 1.07
N ARG A 66 -21.81 -1.86 1.72
CA ARG A 66 -21.04 -0.81 1.05
C ARG A 66 -19.62 -0.75 1.61
N GLU A 67 -18.70 -0.42 0.75
CA GLU A 67 -17.32 -0.12 1.10
C GLU A 67 -17.09 1.38 1.02
N PHE A 68 -16.56 1.95 2.10
CA PHE A 68 -16.19 3.36 2.18
C PHE A 68 -14.68 3.44 2.22
N THR A 69 -14.09 4.27 1.36
CA THR A 69 -12.69 4.66 1.45
C THR A 69 -12.61 6.00 2.15
N VAL A 70 -11.91 6.04 3.28
CA VAL A 70 -11.83 7.21 4.14
C VAL A 70 -10.37 7.49 4.48
N ASP A 71 -9.94 8.74 4.26
CA ASP A 71 -8.63 9.20 4.71
C ASP A 71 -8.75 9.83 6.09
N ALA A 72 -7.77 9.55 6.93
CA ALA A 72 -7.63 10.06 8.29
C ALA A 72 -6.24 10.70 8.48
N ILE A 73 -6.01 11.31 9.65
CA ILE A 73 -4.72 11.93 10.00
C ILE A 73 -3.80 10.87 10.61
N ASP A 74 -4.35 10.07 11.52
CA ASP A 74 -3.64 9.07 12.32
C ASP A 74 -4.60 7.99 12.85
N GLN A 75 -4.07 7.01 13.56
CA GLN A 75 -4.83 5.94 14.19
C GLN A 75 -5.90 6.45 15.17
N PRO A 76 -5.64 7.36 16.11
CA PRO A 76 -6.67 7.90 17.01
C PRO A 76 -7.79 8.62 16.26
N HIS A 77 -7.48 9.31 15.17
CA HIS A 77 -8.49 9.95 14.32
C HIS A 77 -9.37 8.90 13.62
N TRP A 78 -8.76 7.86 13.05
CA TRP A 78 -9.51 6.77 12.45
C TRP A 78 -10.46 6.10 13.46
N GLU A 79 -10.02 5.86 14.68
CA GLU A 79 -10.85 5.28 15.72
C GLU A 79 -12.07 6.15 16.08
N ARG A 80 -11.93 7.48 16.03
CA ARG A 80 -13.09 8.39 16.19
C ARG A 80 -14.07 8.24 15.03
N ILE A 81 -13.56 8.20 13.80
CA ILE A 81 -14.38 8.00 12.58
C ILE A 81 -15.12 6.66 12.67
N LEU A 82 -14.43 5.59 13.05
CA LEU A 82 -15.00 4.25 13.18
C LEU A 82 -16.12 4.20 14.22
N ARG A 83 -15.95 4.88 15.36
CA ARG A 83 -17.01 5.02 16.38
C ARG A 83 -18.21 5.81 15.82
N GLY A 84 -17.97 6.86 15.07
CA GLY A 84 -19.02 7.62 14.38
C GLY A 84 -19.85 6.75 13.44
N ILE A 85 -19.18 5.98 12.57
CA ILE A 85 -19.83 5.03 11.66
C ILE A 85 -20.66 3.99 12.45
N GLY A 86 -20.08 3.41 13.50
CA GLY A 86 -20.73 2.38 14.32
C GLY A 86 -21.93 2.88 15.14
N SER A 87 -22.07 4.19 15.38
CA SER A 87 -23.19 4.80 16.08
C SER A 87 -24.44 5.01 15.21
N VAL A 88 -24.30 4.92 13.89
CA VAL A 88 -25.41 5.16 12.95
C VAL A 88 -26.41 4.00 12.99
N ARG A 89 -27.65 4.28 13.39
CA ARG A 89 -28.70 3.26 13.44
C ARG A 89 -28.97 2.66 12.06
N GLY A 90 -29.02 1.33 11.97
CA GLY A 90 -29.24 0.61 10.72
C GLY A 90 -27.95 0.34 9.94
N SER A 91 -26.80 0.60 10.55
CA SER A 91 -25.49 0.22 10.02
C SER A 91 -24.76 -0.73 10.97
N ARG A 92 -23.88 -1.58 10.42
CA ARG A 92 -22.98 -2.45 11.15
C ARG A 92 -21.66 -2.55 10.41
N VAL A 93 -20.57 -2.16 11.06
CA VAL A 93 -19.22 -2.38 10.53
C VAL A 93 -18.96 -3.87 10.47
N ILE A 94 -18.57 -4.38 9.29
CA ILE A 94 -18.19 -5.79 9.07
C ILE A 94 -16.70 -5.95 9.30
N GLU A 95 -15.91 -5.16 8.58
CA GLU A 95 -14.44 -5.18 8.61
C GLU A 95 -13.89 -3.83 8.16
N TYR A 96 -12.63 -3.59 8.46
CA TYR A 96 -11.87 -2.48 7.88
C TYR A 96 -10.44 -2.90 7.60
N THR A 97 -9.82 -2.24 6.64
CA THR A 97 -8.45 -2.53 6.20
C THR A 97 -7.68 -1.23 6.03
N ASP A 98 -6.55 -1.11 6.70
CA ASP A 98 -5.58 -0.06 6.42
C ASP A 98 -4.94 -0.33 5.05
N ARG A 99 -5.13 0.59 4.11
CA ARG A 99 -4.68 0.45 2.72
C ARG A 99 -3.16 0.52 2.60
N THR A 100 -2.51 1.30 3.46
CA THR A 100 -1.05 1.40 3.49
C THR A 100 -0.45 0.07 3.92
N MET A 101 -0.96 -0.52 5.01
CA MET A 101 -0.52 -1.83 5.47
C MET A 101 -0.84 -2.93 4.44
N GLN A 102 -2.00 -2.87 3.80
CA GLN A 102 -2.38 -3.80 2.75
C GLN A 102 -1.46 -3.73 1.54
N MET A 103 -1.08 -2.53 1.10
CA MET A 103 -0.16 -2.32 -0.02
C MET A 103 1.22 -2.94 0.23
N HIS A 104 1.68 -2.95 1.48
CA HIS A 104 2.98 -3.51 1.86
C HIS A 104 2.94 -5.01 2.14
N ARG A 105 1.76 -5.62 2.22
CA ARG A 105 1.63 -7.06 2.50
C ARG A 105 2.22 -7.89 1.36
N GLY A 106 3.24 -8.67 1.66
CA GLY A 106 4.00 -9.46 0.68
C GLY A 106 5.06 -8.65 -0.09
N GLY A 107 5.31 -7.41 0.32
CA GLY A 107 6.24 -6.50 -0.34
C GLY A 107 5.62 -5.69 -1.48
N LYS A 108 6.33 -4.65 -1.92
CA LYS A 108 5.88 -3.74 -2.99
C LYS A 108 6.41 -4.12 -4.37
N VAL A 109 7.35 -5.07 -4.44
CA VAL A 109 8.06 -5.44 -5.66
C VAL A 109 7.81 -6.91 -5.97
N THR A 110 7.46 -7.19 -7.23
CA THR A 110 7.38 -8.55 -7.75
C THR A 110 8.54 -8.78 -8.71
N VAL A 111 9.17 -9.96 -8.60
CA VAL A 111 10.22 -10.39 -9.55
C VAL A 111 9.66 -11.51 -10.40
N GLU A 112 9.67 -11.32 -11.71
CA GLU A 112 9.14 -12.26 -12.68
C GLU A 112 10.19 -12.64 -13.72
N ASN A 113 10.11 -13.87 -14.23
CA ASN A 113 10.96 -14.30 -15.32
C ASN A 113 10.57 -13.58 -16.62
N LYS A 114 11.54 -12.99 -17.32
CA LYS A 114 11.34 -12.36 -18.62
C LYS A 114 10.85 -13.36 -19.68
N TYR A 115 11.31 -14.60 -19.58
CA TYR A 115 10.89 -15.72 -20.42
C TYR A 115 10.32 -16.83 -19.55
N PRO A 116 9.23 -17.46 -19.95
CA PRO A 116 8.67 -18.59 -19.21
C PRO A 116 9.61 -19.79 -19.25
N LEU A 117 9.86 -20.43 -18.10
CA LEU A 117 10.63 -21.66 -17.97
C LEU A 117 9.66 -22.83 -17.83
N LYS A 118 9.11 -23.32 -18.93
CA LYS A 118 8.07 -24.36 -18.94
C LYS A 118 8.56 -25.74 -19.38
N THR A 119 9.64 -25.79 -20.16
CA THR A 119 10.18 -26.99 -20.76
C THR A 119 11.59 -27.28 -20.28
N ARG A 120 12.09 -28.51 -20.54
CA ARG A 120 13.49 -28.87 -20.30
C ARG A 120 14.43 -28.06 -21.20
N ASP A 121 13.99 -27.74 -22.42
CA ASP A 121 14.79 -26.95 -23.36
C ASP A 121 14.92 -25.50 -22.87
N ASP A 122 13.84 -24.89 -22.33
CA ASP A 122 13.90 -23.58 -21.72
C ASP A 122 14.91 -23.56 -20.56
N LEU A 123 14.87 -24.59 -19.69
CA LEU A 123 15.80 -24.70 -18.59
C LEU A 123 17.24 -24.94 -19.05
N SER A 124 17.45 -25.72 -20.11
CA SER A 124 18.78 -25.97 -20.69
C SER A 124 19.39 -24.70 -21.28
N MET A 125 18.57 -23.81 -21.85
CA MET A 125 19.02 -22.50 -22.35
C MET A 125 19.29 -21.50 -21.22
N ALA A 126 18.36 -21.42 -20.27
CA ALA A 126 18.41 -20.41 -19.21
C ALA A 126 19.38 -20.74 -18.09
N TYR A 127 19.71 -22.03 -17.91
CA TYR A 127 20.60 -22.52 -16.86
C TYR A 127 21.67 -23.46 -17.45
N THR A 128 21.75 -24.71 -17.05
CA THR A 128 22.81 -25.64 -17.47
C THR A 128 22.28 -26.57 -18.59
N PRO A 129 23.03 -26.71 -19.69
CA PRO A 129 24.39 -26.23 -19.99
C PRO A 129 24.46 -24.87 -20.70
N GLY A 130 23.38 -24.32 -21.22
CA GLY A 130 23.34 -23.17 -22.12
C GLY A 130 23.97 -21.90 -21.52
N VAL A 131 23.72 -21.61 -20.24
CA VAL A 131 24.24 -20.42 -19.55
C VAL A 131 25.76 -20.34 -19.55
N ALA A 132 26.47 -21.47 -19.63
CA ALA A 132 27.94 -21.48 -19.69
C ALA A 132 28.50 -20.66 -20.88
N ARG A 133 27.81 -20.67 -22.03
CA ARG A 133 28.20 -19.87 -23.19
C ARG A 133 28.12 -18.37 -22.91
N VAL A 134 27.07 -17.94 -22.17
CA VAL A 134 26.88 -16.55 -21.76
C VAL A 134 27.96 -16.16 -20.76
N CYS A 135 28.27 -17.03 -19.78
CA CYS A 135 29.34 -16.79 -18.82
C CYS A 135 30.70 -16.64 -19.51
N SER A 136 31.02 -17.49 -20.49
CA SER A 136 32.27 -17.38 -21.25
C SER A 136 32.36 -16.08 -22.03
N ALA A 137 31.28 -15.67 -22.70
CA ALA A 137 31.25 -14.41 -23.43
C ALA A 137 31.47 -13.20 -22.50
N ILE A 138 30.85 -13.19 -21.32
CA ILE A 138 31.03 -12.12 -20.31
C ILE A 138 32.47 -12.15 -19.75
N HIS A 139 33.07 -13.34 -19.58
CA HIS A 139 34.46 -13.47 -19.13
C HIS A 139 35.44 -12.86 -20.15
N GLU A 140 35.20 -13.06 -21.44
CA GLU A 140 36.01 -12.49 -22.53
C GLU A 140 35.80 -10.98 -22.68
N ASN A 141 34.58 -10.51 -22.48
CA ASN A 141 34.23 -9.10 -22.53
C ASN A 141 33.24 -8.74 -21.41
N THR A 142 33.74 -8.14 -20.33
CA THR A 142 32.96 -7.80 -19.11
C THR A 142 31.81 -6.82 -19.35
N ASP A 143 31.87 -6.00 -20.41
CA ASP A 143 30.77 -5.06 -20.74
C ASP A 143 29.49 -5.79 -21.14
N LEU A 144 29.59 -7.01 -21.63
CA LEU A 144 28.44 -7.87 -21.92
C LEU A 144 27.61 -8.24 -20.68
N ALA A 145 28.16 -8.04 -19.47
CA ALA A 145 27.37 -8.18 -18.25
C ALA A 145 26.17 -7.21 -18.21
N PHE A 146 26.29 -6.03 -18.81
CA PHE A 146 25.20 -5.08 -18.92
C PHE A 146 24.15 -5.45 -19.98
N GLU A 147 24.53 -6.30 -20.94
CA GLU A 147 23.62 -6.79 -21.98
C GLU A 147 22.90 -8.07 -21.55
N TYR A 148 23.63 -9.03 -21.00
CA TYR A 148 23.13 -10.37 -20.73
C TYR A 148 22.68 -10.60 -19.29
N THR A 149 22.78 -9.60 -18.40
CA THR A 149 22.31 -9.73 -17.01
C THR A 149 21.43 -8.55 -16.61
N ILE A 150 20.73 -8.69 -15.48
CA ILE A 150 19.92 -7.63 -14.86
C ILE A 150 20.77 -6.43 -14.39
N LYS A 151 22.09 -6.52 -14.37
CA LYS A 151 23.02 -5.49 -13.87
C LYS A 151 22.75 -4.10 -14.47
N LYS A 152 22.37 -4.03 -15.76
CA LYS A 152 22.03 -2.79 -16.46
C LYS A 152 20.86 -2.03 -15.82
N ASN A 153 19.90 -2.77 -15.26
CA ASN A 153 18.62 -2.23 -14.76
C ASN A 153 18.50 -2.35 -13.23
N THR A 154 19.61 -2.56 -12.55
CA THR A 154 19.59 -2.80 -11.10
C THR A 154 20.51 -1.81 -10.40
N VAL A 155 19.99 -1.18 -9.35
CA VAL A 155 20.76 -0.37 -8.39
C VAL A 155 20.58 -1.00 -7.01
N ALA A 156 21.69 -1.30 -6.34
CA ALA A 156 21.63 -1.79 -4.97
C ALA A 156 21.48 -0.62 -4.01
N VAL A 157 20.46 -0.67 -3.15
CA VAL A 157 20.30 0.22 -2.00
C VAL A 157 20.62 -0.60 -0.75
N VAL A 158 21.59 -0.13 0.03
CA VAL A 158 22.05 -0.82 1.24
C VAL A 158 21.85 0.10 2.44
N SER A 159 21.21 -0.41 3.48
CA SER A 159 20.97 0.33 4.72
C SER A 159 21.04 -0.62 5.91
N ASP A 160 21.61 -0.14 7.01
CA ASP A 160 21.55 -0.80 8.32
C ASP A 160 20.36 -0.32 9.17
N GLY A 161 19.56 0.64 8.65
CA GLY A 161 18.39 1.18 9.31
C GLY A 161 18.69 2.14 10.46
N THR A 162 19.94 2.63 10.58
CA THR A 162 20.33 3.53 11.69
C THR A 162 19.86 4.98 11.52
N ALA A 163 19.44 5.38 10.32
CA ALA A 163 19.01 6.76 10.00
C ALA A 163 17.84 6.80 9.01
N VAL A 164 16.69 6.28 9.40
CA VAL A 164 15.47 6.33 8.61
C VAL A 164 14.78 7.67 8.80
N LEU A 165 14.46 8.37 7.69
CA LEU A 165 13.88 9.72 7.72
C LEU A 165 12.60 9.76 8.55
N GLY A 166 12.58 10.61 9.58
CA GLY A 166 11.45 10.80 10.50
C GLY A 166 11.32 9.75 11.60
N LEU A 167 12.09 8.65 11.55
CA LEU A 167 12.02 7.54 12.51
C LEU A 167 13.33 7.30 13.28
N GLY A 168 14.47 7.77 12.74
CA GLY A 168 15.77 7.57 13.36
C GLY A 168 16.31 6.15 13.21
N ASP A 169 16.91 5.61 14.27
CA ASP A 169 17.46 4.26 14.32
C ASP A 169 16.35 3.25 14.66
N ILE A 170 15.93 2.51 13.65
CA ILE A 170 14.87 1.49 13.76
C ILE A 170 15.33 0.09 13.32
N GLY A 171 16.61 -0.04 12.95
CA GLY A 171 17.20 -1.30 12.50
C GLY A 171 16.87 -1.67 11.05
N PRO A 172 17.59 -2.67 10.51
CA PRO A 172 17.51 -3.02 9.10
C PRO A 172 16.16 -3.64 8.70
N GLU A 173 15.54 -4.46 9.54
CA GLU A 173 14.27 -5.11 9.25
C GLU A 173 13.13 -4.08 9.11
N ALA A 174 13.08 -3.10 10.03
CA ALA A 174 12.06 -2.06 9.99
C ALA A 174 12.29 -1.04 8.87
N ALA A 175 13.52 -0.91 8.37
CA ALA A 175 13.87 -0.07 7.22
C ALA A 175 13.49 -0.68 5.87
N MET A 176 13.31 -2.01 5.78
CA MET A 176 13.01 -2.73 4.52
C MET A 176 11.83 -2.16 3.72
N PRO A 177 10.71 -1.72 4.32
CA PRO A 177 9.60 -1.16 3.53
C PRO A 177 9.95 0.12 2.76
N VAL A 178 11.03 0.82 3.13
CA VAL A 178 11.50 2.02 2.42
C VAL A 178 12.22 1.64 1.12
N MET A 179 12.89 0.47 1.11
CA MET A 179 13.61 -0.07 -0.03
C MET A 179 12.66 -0.64 -1.07
#